data_79a926271792904ebad407afbe40979a
#
_entry.id   79a926271792904ebad407afbe40979a
#
_cell.length_a   1.000
_cell.length_b   1.000
_cell.length_c   1.000
_cell.angle_alpha   90.00
_cell.angle_beta   90.00
_cell.angle_gamma   90.00
#
_symmetry.space_group_name_H-M   'P 1'
#
loop_
_entity.id
_entity.type
_entity.pdbx_description
1 polymer ?
#
loop_
_entity_poly.entity_id
_entity_poly.type
_entity_poly.pdbx_seq_one_letter_code
_entity_poly.pdbx_strand_id
1 'polypeptide(L)'
;ATSAGAEVQRPLATVVIGGLIVSTVLTLLIIPVFYHIVNSTVMLRSSKLKKWLGFGIFVCLITGIPSEIDAQEIPQAISLEQALKMAVEHSPRLQMADTDLARIRSTRGEIFEASPTEFSYSWGQLNGVQRKDKELSVTQSVGSLLTPFYKNSLVNKQIQTGNLYKQLVEREVKAEVKRAWAYYLYAWNLKDMYKQQSTLADKMQKAGEVRYQQGDITQLEKSMITTIASDMRNKLFQADEELKLAATRLQWICYADSPIVPDDSSIQLYPIDTDTASVSEIHMNYLRSQVLEKRATLNIERSRFFPEFSVGYVRQNILPDKGLDSWMIGVSFPIWFLPQRSKIRQAKFEMYKTQTQTEAQARELSLKVSELRASIRRYAESIRF
;
A
#
# COMPACT_ATOMS: atom_id res chain seq x y z
N ALA A 1 -12.46 -6.88 -47.05
CA ALA A 1 -11.16 -7.24 -46.50
C ALA A 1 -10.81 -6.24 -45.37
N THR A 2 -11.16 -6.58 -44.15
CA THR A 2 -10.76 -5.82 -42.97
C THR A 2 -9.39 -6.38 -42.50
N SER A 3 -8.33 -5.58 -42.68
CA SER A 3 -6.98 -5.96 -42.31
C SER A 3 -6.84 -5.98 -40.78
N ALA A 4 -6.13 -6.98 -40.22
CA ALA A 4 -5.90 -7.24 -38.82
C ALA A 4 -5.15 -6.14 -38.02
N GLY A 5 -4.90 -4.98 -38.63
CA GLY A 5 -4.30 -3.79 -37.99
C GLY A 5 -5.29 -2.68 -37.61
N ALA A 6 -6.53 -2.74 -38.05
CA ALA A 6 -7.49 -1.68 -37.82
C ALA A 6 -8.09 -1.67 -36.40
N GLU A 7 -8.09 -2.79 -35.71
CA GLU A 7 -8.65 -2.92 -34.35
C GLU A 7 -7.79 -2.25 -33.26
N VAL A 8 -6.50 -2.16 -33.50
CA VAL A 8 -5.59 -1.50 -32.52
C VAL A 8 -5.44 0.00 -32.81
N GLN A 9 -5.62 0.41 -34.07
CA GLN A 9 -5.49 1.83 -34.47
C GLN A 9 -6.72 2.68 -34.11
N ARG A 10 -7.93 2.10 -34.07
CA ARG A 10 -9.16 2.82 -33.71
C ARG A 10 -9.14 3.38 -32.26
N PRO A 11 -8.81 2.61 -31.22
CA PRO A 11 -8.76 3.16 -29.87
C PRO A 11 -7.70 4.25 -29.73
N LEU A 12 -6.53 4.08 -30.37
CA LEU A 12 -5.44 5.06 -30.33
C LEU A 12 -5.84 6.38 -31.01
N ALA A 13 -6.45 6.32 -32.19
CA ALA A 13 -6.93 7.50 -32.87
C ALA A 13 -8.04 8.24 -32.09
N THR A 14 -8.93 7.50 -31.44
CA THR A 14 -10.00 8.09 -30.60
C THR A 14 -9.43 8.82 -29.38
N VAL A 15 -8.43 8.25 -28.71
CA VAL A 15 -7.77 8.88 -27.56
C VAL A 15 -6.99 10.12 -27.98
N VAL A 16 -6.26 10.06 -29.10
CA VAL A 16 -5.49 11.21 -29.60
C VAL A 16 -6.42 12.35 -30.06
N ILE A 17 -7.49 12.05 -30.79
CA ILE A 17 -8.47 13.05 -31.25
C ILE A 17 -9.21 13.65 -30.05
N GLY A 18 -9.64 12.81 -29.08
CA GLY A 18 -10.30 13.25 -27.86
C GLY A 18 -9.38 14.12 -27.00
N GLY A 19 -8.11 13.74 -26.84
CA GLY A 19 -7.10 14.50 -26.11
C GLY A 19 -6.79 15.86 -26.76
N LEU A 20 -6.70 15.92 -28.10
CA LEU A 20 -6.51 17.17 -28.85
C LEU A 20 -7.71 18.12 -28.72
N ILE A 21 -8.93 17.62 -28.82
CA ILE A 21 -10.15 18.43 -28.65
C ILE A 21 -10.23 19.00 -27.23
N VAL A 22 -10.01 18.16 -26.21
CA VAL A 22 -10.03 18.61 -24.82
C VAL A 22 -8.92 19.62 -24.56
N SER A 23 -7.71 19.39 -25.06
CA SER A 23 -6.58 20.31 -24.91
C SER A 23 -6.83 21.65 -25.57
N THR A 24 -7.40 21.68 -26.78
CA THR A 24 -7.73 22.96 -27.48
C THR A 24 -8.84 23.72 -26.77
N VAL A 25 -9.89 23.06 -26.30
CA VAL A 25 -10.97 23.70 -25.52
C VAL A 25 -10.44 24.24 -24.20
N LEU A 26 -9.63 23.47 -23.51
CA LEU A 26 -9.02 23.87 -22.24
C LEU A 26 -8.11 25.09 -22.43
N THR A 27 -7.30 25.09 -23.47
CA THR A 27 -6.39 26.20 -23.80
C THR A 27 -7.17 27.48 -24.14
N LEU A 28 -8.22 27.35 -24.94
CA LEU A 28 -9.07 28.50 -25.35
C LEU A 28 -9.88 29.08 -24.19
N LEU A 29 -10.25 28.28 -23.19
CA LEU A 29 -11.00 28.76 -22.02
C LEU A 29 -10.09 29.21 -20.87
N ILE A 30 -9.04 28.45 -20.57
CA ILE A 30 -8.19 28.71 -19.41
C ILE A 30 -7.28 29.93 -19.64
N ILE A 31 -6.70 30.08 -20.82
CA ILE A 31 -5.79 31.19 -21.08
C ILE A 31 -6.48 32.56 -20.92
N PRO A 32 -7.67 32.83 -21.53
CA PRO A 32 -8.35 34.11 -21.33
C PRO A 32 -8.79 34.34 -19.89
N VAL A 33 -9.28 33.29 -19.20
CA VAL A 33 -9.71 33.39 -17.81
C VAL A 33 -8.53 33.68 -16.89
N PHE A 34 -7.41 33.00 -17.08
CA PHE A 34 -6.18 33.23 -16.32
C PHE A 34 -5.61 34.64 -16.59
N TYR A 35 -5.65 35.08 -17.86
CA TYR A 35 -5.26 36.44 -18.22
C TYR A 35 -6.16 37.48 -17.56
N HIS A 36 -7.48 37.26 -17.53
CA HIS A 36 -8.44 38.16 -16.86
C HIS A 36 -8.23 38.17 -15.35
N ILE A 37 -7.99 37.04 -14.69
CA ILE A 37 -7.72 36.95 -13.26
C ILE A 37 -6.41 37.67 -12.91
N VAL A 38 -5.35 37.42 -13.65
CA VAL A 38 -4.05 38.07 -13.42
C VAL A 38 -4.13 39.58 -13.67
N ASN A 39 -4.91 39.99 -14.66
CA ASN A 39 -5.05 41.42 -14.96
C ASN A 39 -6.03 42.16 -14.03
N SER A 40 -7.01 41.45 -13.45
CA SER A 40 -7.96 42.02 -12.49
C SER A 40 -7.42 42.10 -11.06
N THR A 41 -6.45 41.28 -10.67
CA THR A 41 -5.85 41.26 -9.32
C THR A 41 -4.66 42.22 -9.18
N VAL A 42 -4.13 42.78 -10.26
CA VAL A 42 -2.97 43.70 -10.20
C VAL A 42 -3.40 45.14 -10.54
N MET A 43 -4.26 45.71 -9.74
CA MET A 43 -4.33 47.16 -9.62
C MET A 43 -3.24 47.67 -8.62
N LEU A 44 -1.99 47.45 -8.95
CA LEU A 44 -0.86 48.17 -8.35
C LEU A 44 -0.33 49.17 -9.38
N ARG A 45 -0.57 50.42 -9.03
CA ARG A 45 -0.23 51.66 -9.72
C ARG A 45 1.28 51.88 -9.73
N SER A 46 2.02 51.20 -10.64
CA SER A 46 3.38 51.60 -10.99
C SER A 46 3.85 50.96 -12.29
N SER A 47 4.00 51.75 -13.34
CA SER A 47 4.37 51.35 -14.69
C SER A 47 5.83 50.88 -14.88
N LYS A 48 6.66 50.96 -13.86
CA LYS A 48 8.08 50.54 -13.91
C LYS A 48 8.31 49.11 -13.45
N LEU A 49 7.42 48.56 -12.64
CA LEU A 49 7.55 47.18 -12.12
C LEU A 49 7.16 46.08 -13.13
N LYS A 50 6.24 46.40 -14.08
CA LYS A 50 5.77 45.46 -15.11
C LYS A 50 6.85 45.03 -16.11
N LYS A 51 7.82 45.91 -16.41
CA LYS A 51 8.93 45.58 -17.35
C LYS A 51 10.00 44.69 -16.69
N TRP A 52 10.20 44.85 -15.37
CA TRP A 52 11.18 44.07 -14.63
C TRP A 52 10.69 42.67 -14.25
N LEU A 53 9.38 42.48 -13.98
CA LEU A 53 8.81 41.15 -13.73
C LEU A 53 8.82 40.27 -14.98
N GLY A 54 8.48 40.82 -16.15
CA GLY A 54 8.54 40.05 -17.41
C GLY A 54 9.95 39.65 -17.78
N PHE A 55 10.95 40.48 -17.52
CA PHE A 55 12.36 40.18 -17.74
C PHE A 55 12.91 39.17 -16.71
N GLY A 56 12.49 39.27 -15.45
CA GLY A 56 12.86 38.33 -14.39
C GLY A 56 12.35 36.90 -14.66
N ILE A 57 11.11 36.76 -15.11
CA ILE A 57 10.53 35.45 -15.48
C ILE A 57 11.23 34.87 -16.71
N PHE A 58 11.58 35.72 -17.69
CA PHE A 58 12.31 35.26 -18.90
C PHE A 58 13.74 34.84 -18.58
N VAL A 59 14.44 35.53 -17.68
CA VAL A 59 15.78 35.15 -17.20
C VAL A 59 15.71 33.86 -16.35
N CYS A 60 14.70 33.68 -15.48
CA CYS A 60 14.49 32.44 -14.73
C CYS A 60 14.19 31.23 -15.65
N LEU A 61 13.48 31.44 -16.77
CA LEU A 61 13.21 30.37 -17.76
C LEU A 61 14.46 29.97 -18.57
N ILE A 62 15.42 30.87 -18.76
CA ILE A 62 16.68 30.57 -19.47
C ILE A 62 17.74 30.00 -18.54
N THR A 63 17.76 30.38 -17.26
CA THR A 63 18.70 29.85 -16.26
C THR A 63 18.18 28.59 -15.54
N GLY A 64 16.91 28.25 -15.76
CA GLY A 64 16.24 27.10 -15.15
C GLY A 64 16.36 25.79 -15.94
N ILE A 65 17.38 25.63 -16.80
CA ILE A 65 17.80 24.28 -17.18
C ILE A 65 18.60 23.78 -15.95
N PRO A 66 18.09 22.84 -15.15
CA PRO A 66 18.96 22.16 -14.24
C PRO A 66 19.97 21.43 -15.16
N SER A 67 21.17 21.94 -15.24
CA SER A 67 22.30 21.06 -15.55
C SER A 67 22.21 20.01 -14.43
N GLU A 68 21.79 18.81 -14.77
CA GLU A 68 22.11 17.64 -13.97
C GLU A 68 23.62 17.61 -13.89
N ILE A 69 24.16 18.34 -12.90
CA ILE A 69 25.47 18.05 -12.37
C ILE A 69 25.26 16.65 -11.79
N ASP A 70 25.77 15.66 -12.50
CA ASP A 70 25.98 14.32 -12.01
C ASP A 70 26.98 14.44 -10.85
N ALA A 71 26.51 15.00 -9.75
CA ALA A 71 27.20 14.98 -8.49
C ALA A 71 27.25 13.51 -8.15
N GLN A 72 28.42 12.88 -8.30
CA GLN A 72 28.67 11.57 -7.74
C GLN A 72 28.30 11.68 -6.25
N GLU A 73 27.05 11.31 -5.94
CA GLU A 73 26.57 11.26 -4.56
C GLU A 73 27.47 10.29 -3.83
N ILE A 74 28.23 10.82 -2.87
CA ILE A 74 29.08 10.01 -2.02
C ILE A 74 28.18 9.04 -1.26
N PRO A 75 28.34 7.72 -1.43
CA PRO A 75 27.47 6.77 -0.79
C PRO A 75 27.54 6.97 0.74
N GLN A 76 26.38 7.11 1.36
CA GLN A 76 26.27 7.26 2.80
C GLN A 76 26.48 5.91 3.48
N ALA A 77 27.51 5.81 4.33
CA ALA A 77 27.69 4.64 5.18
C ALA A 77 26.65 4.64 6.29
N ILE A 78 25.88 3.56 6.40
CA ILE A 78 24.83 3.41 7.41
C ILE A 78 24.95 2.06 8.12
N SER A 79 24.47 2.00 9.38
CA SER A 79 24.34 0.74 10.11
C SER A 79 23.04 0.00 9.73
N LEU A 80 22.99 -1.31 10.01
CA LEU A 80 21.78 -2.10 9.81
C LEU A 80 20.58 -1.53 10.58
N GLU A 81 20.81 -1.00 11.79
CA GLU A 81 19.77 -0.42 12.62
C GLU A 81 19.19 0.86 11.98
N GLN A 82 20.05 1.72 11.44
CA GLN A 82 19.62 2.91 10.69
C GLN A 82 18.84 2.53 9.44
N ALA A 83 19.30 1.52 8.68
CA ALA A 83 18.59 1.01 7.51
C ALA A 83 17.18 0.49 7.87
N LEU A 84 17.06 -0.25 8.96
CA LEU A 84 15.77 -0.75 9.47
C LEU A 84 14.83 0.40 9.87
N LYS A 85 15.36 1.43 10.52
CA LYS A 85 14.60 2.60 10.94
C LYS A 85 14.10 3.39 9.73
N MET A 86 14.97 3.70 8.78
CA MET A 86 14.62 4.40 7.54
C MET A 86 13.51 3.66 6.77
N ALA A 87 13.66 2.34 6.57
CA ALA A 87 12.68 1.54 5.87
C ALA A 87 11.32 1.51 6.57
N VAL A 88 11.27 1.47 7.90
CA VAL A 88 10.02 1.51 8.67
C VAL A 88 9.36 2.89 8.58
N GLU A 89 10.13 3.97 8.69
CA GLU A 89 9.61 5.34 8.66
C GLU A 89 9.07 5.74 7.28
N HIS A 90 9.71 5.30 6.20
CA HIS A 90 9.36 5.70 4.84
C HIS A 90 8.56 4.65 4.06
N SER A 91 8.27 3.49 4.62
CA SER A 91 7.55 2.41 3.92
C SER A 91 6.12 2.80 3.53
N PRO A 92 5.78 2.86 2.23
CA PRO A 92 4.42 3.09 1.78
C PRO A 92 3.45 1.99 2.25
N ARG A 93 3.94 0.75 2.42
CA ARG A 93 3.13 -0.38 2.92
C ARG A 93 2.67 -0.14 4.36
N LEU A 94 3.53 0.43 5.21
CA LEU A 94 3.17 0.82 6.58
C LEU A 94 2.24 2.02 6.61
N GLN A 95 2.48 3.03 5.76
CA GLN A 95 1.59 4.19 5.63
C GLN A 95 0.19 3.78 5.16
N MET A 96 0.08 2.83 4.22
CA MET A 96 -1.21 2.26 3.81
C MET A 96 -1.90 1.52 4.97
N ALA A 97 -1.16 0.72 5.74
CA ALA A 97 -1.71 0.01 6.90
C ALA A 97 -2.20 0.99 7.99
N ASP A 98 -1.48 2.10 8.23
CA ASP A 98 -1.90 3.16 9.15
C ASP A 98 -3.13 3.90 8.65
N THR A 99 -3.19 4.21 7.36
CA THR A 99 -4.35 4.85 6.72
C THR A 99 -5.59 3.96 6.80
N ASP A 100 -5.45 2.66 6.53
CA ASP A 100 -6.54 1.70 6.67
C ASP A 100 -7.02 1.58 8.12
N LEU A 101 -6.10 1.58 9.08
CA LEU A 101 -6.43 1.57 10.49
C LEU A 101 -7.17 2.86 10.92
N ALA A 102 -6.74 4.03 10.41
CA ALA A 102 -7.42 5.30 10.63
C ALA A 102 -8.84 5.29 10.02
N ARG A 103 -9.00 4.76 8.80
CA ARG A 103 -10.30 4.54 8.15
C ARG A 103 -11.20 3.64 8.99
N ILE A 104 -10.69 2.50 9.48
CA ILE A 104 -11.46 1.61 10.35
C ILE A 104 -11.87 2.32 11.65
N ARG A 105 -10.98 3.14 12.24
CA ARG A 105 -11.31 3.91 13.44
C ARG A 105 -12.40 4.96 13.18
N SER A 106 -12.45 5.56 12.00
CA SER A 106 -13.47 6.54 11.65
C SER A 106 -14.87 5.93 11.55
N THR A 107 -15.00 4.62 11.25
CA THR A 107 -16.31 3.93 11.25
C THR A 107 -16.96 3.84 12.63
N ARG A 108 -16.26 4.24 13.70
CA ARG A 108 -16.88 4.40 15.02
C ARG A 108 -18.03 5.42 15.02
N GLY A 109 -17.95 6.45 14.17
CA GLY A 109 -19.02 7.42 14.00
C GLY A 109 -20.31 6.82 13.41
N GLU A 110 -20.19 5.69 12.70
CA GLU A 110 -21.31 5.00 12.05
C GLU A 110 -22.02 3.98 12.96
N ILE A 111 -21.53 3.79 14.20
CA ILE A 111 -22.12 2.84 15.15
C ILE A 111 -23.56 3.23 15.46
N PHE A 112 -23.81 4.53 15.66
CA PHE A 112 -25.14 5.11 15.81
C PHE A 112 -25.59 5.73 14.49
N GLU A 113 -25.99 4.91 13.56
CA GLU A 113 -26.61 5.35 12.33
C GLU A 113 -28.11 5.54 12.56
N ALA A 114 -28.49 6.75 12.93
CA ALA A 114 -29.89 7.13 12.95
C ALA A 114 -30.38 7.29 11.50
N SER A 115 -31.51 6.71 11.18
CA SER A 115 -32.16 6.96 9.89
C SER A 115 -32.45 8.45 9.73
N PRO A 116 -32.48 8.98 8.48
CA PRO A 116 -32.84 10.38 8.28
C PRO A 116 -34.16 10.72 8.98
N THR A 117 -34.22 11.92 9.58
CA THR A 117 -35.46 12.46 10.12
C THR A 117 -36.40 12.76 8.97
N GLU A 118 -37.58 12.17 8.98
CA GLU A 118 -38.57 12.38 7.95
C GLU A 118 -39.49 13.53 8.37
N PHE A 119 -39.57 14.55 7.50
CA PHE A 119 -40.53 15.66 7.62
C PHE A 119 -41.54 15.49 6.51
N SER A 120 -42.82 15.36 6.89
CA SER A 120 -43.89 15.36 5.89
C SER A 120 -44.92 16.45 6.20
N TYR A 121 -45.35 17.10 5.13
CA TYR A 121 -46.42 18.10 5.21
C TYR A 121 -47.49 17.75 4.21
N SER A 122 -48.69 17.47 4.73
CA SER A 122 -49.86 17.13 3.97
C SER A 122 -50.90 18.25 4.05
N TRP A 123 -51.52 18.56 2.96
CA TRP A 123 -52.63 19.54 2.90
C TRP A 123 -53.71 19.05 1.94
N GLY A 124 -54.96 19.37 2.30
CA GLY A 124 -56.09 18.95 1.47
C GLY A 124 -57.27 18.49 2.32
N GLN A 125 -57.96 17.49 1.82
CA GLN A 125 -59.11 16.86 2.48
C GLN A 125 -58.64 15.62 3.25
N LEU A 126 -58.08 15.84 4.45
CA LEU A 126 -57.54 14.73 5.25
C LEU A 126 -58.64 13.95 5.96
N ASN A 127 -59.74 14.62 6.36
CA ASN A 127 -60.83 14.03 7.14
C ASN A 127 -62.17 13.85 6.37
N GLY A 128 -62.14 13.98 5.06
CA GLY A 128 -63.33 13.75 4.22
C GLY A 128 -64.37 14.87 4.24
N VAL A 129 -64.29 15.81 5.18
CA VAL A 129 -65.33 16.84 5.39
C VAL A 129 -64.90 18.20 4.83
N GLN A 130 -63.67 18.63 5.04
CA GLN A 130 -63.20 19.93 4.61
C GLN A 130 -61.91 19.83 3.75
N ARG A 131 -61.76 20.76 2.77
CA ARG A 131 -60.62 20.77 1.83
C ARG A 131 -59.39 21.59 2.30
N LYS A 132 -59.38 22.06 3.57
CA LYS A 132 -58.38 22.96 4.11
C LYS A 132 -57.63 22.39 5.33
N ASP A 133 -57.69 21.09 5.48
CA ASP A 133 -56.91 20.42 6.52
C ASP A 133 -55.41 20.47 6.23
N LYS A 134 -54.63 20.49 7.28
CA LYS A 134 -53.15 20.52 7.21
C LYS A 134 -52.59 19.61 8.28
N GLU A 135 -51.55 18.87 7.91
CA GLU A 135 -50.79 18.02 8.83
C GLU A 135 -49.30 18.21 8.62
N LEU A 136 -48.59 18.42 9.70
CA LEU A 136 -47.15 18.39 9.76
C LEU A 136 -46.75 17.20 10.60
N SER A 137 -45.95 16.28 10.07
CA SER A 137 -45.36 15.19 10.83
C SER A 137 -43.87 15.21 10.78
N VAL A 138 -43.23 14.87 11.90
CA VAL A 138 -41.80 14.68 12.05
C VAL A 138 -41.61 13.29 12.65
N THR A 139 -40.95 12.40 11.92
CA THR A 139 -40.70 11.03 12.36
C THR A 139 -39.23 10.73 12.37
N GLN A 140 -38.72 10.22 13.49
CA GLN A 140 -37.36 9.76 13.65
C GLN A 140 -37.35 8.27 13.95
N SER A 141 -36.72 7.48 13.06
CA SER A 141 -36.40 6.09 13.36
C SER A 141 -35.10 6.02 14.16
N VAL A 142 -35.16 5.39 15.32
CA VAL A 142 -33.99 5.14 16.17
C VAL A 142 -33.31 3.83 15.77
N GLY A 143 -34.00 3.00 14.96
CA GLY A 143 -33.51 1.68 14.56
C GLY A 143 -33.58 0.66 15.70
N SER A 144 -32.83 -0.42 15.59
CA SER A 144 -32.73 -1.44 16.63
C SER A 144 -31.78 -1.02 17.73
N LEU A 145 -32.19 -1.10 18.98
CA LEU A 145 -31.38 -0.76 20.15
C LEU A 145 -30.18 -1.69 20.34
N LEU A 146 -30.20 -2.90 19.79
CA LEU A 146 -29.12 -3.89 19.94
C LEU A 146 -28.08 -3.81 18.83
N THR A 147 -28.44 -3.35 17.65
CA THR A 147 -27.52 -3.25 16.50
C THR A 147 -26.28 -2.41 16.78
N PRO A 148 -26.33 -1.26 17.48
CA PRO A 148 -25.14 -0.48 17.82
C PRO A 148 -24.12 -1.26 18.65
N PHE A 149 -24.57 -2.12 19.60
CA PHE A 149 -23.66 -2.95 20.39
C PHE A 149 -22.90 -3.96 19.54
N TYR A 150 -23.57 -4.60 18.58
CA TYR A 150 -22.91 -5.53 17.64
C TYR A 150 -22.03 -4.80 16.64
N LYS A 151 -22.42 -3.60 16.16
CA LYS A 151 -21.55 -2.74 15.31
C LYS A 151 -20.29 -2.34 16.07
N ASN A 152 -20.41 -1.90 17.32
CA ASN A 152 -19.24 -1.56 18.15
C ASN A 152 -18.31 -2.77 18.35
N SER A 153 -18.88 -3.96 18.61
CA SER A 153 -18.09 -5.19 18.69
C SER A 153 -17.33 -5.48 17.39
N LEU A 154 -17.97 -5.33 16.22
CA LEU A 154 -17.33 -5.50 14.92
C LEU A 154 -16.17 -4.50 14.74
N VAL A 155 -16.42 -3.21 14.94
CA VAL A 155 -15.39 -2.16 14.79
C VAL A 155 -14.19 -2.43 15.69
N ASN A 156 -14.41 -2.86 16.94
CA ASN A 156 -13.32 -3.22 17.84
C ASN A 156 -12.51 -4.44 17.33
N LYS A 157 -13.19 -5.44 16.73
CA LYS A 157 -12.49 -6.58 16.10
C LYS A 157 -11.72 -6.15 14.87
N GLN A 158 -12.27 -5.28 14.04
CA GLN A 158 -11.58 -4.70 12.88
C GLN A 158 -10.34 -3.91 13.28
N ILE A 159 -10.42 -3.09 14.34
CA ILE A 159 -9.26 -2.36 14.88
C ILE A 159 -8.19 -3.35 15.38
N GLN A 160 -8.60 -4.40 16.08
CA GLN A 160 -7.69 -5.45 16.54
C GLN A 160 -6.99 -6.13 15.36
N THR A 161 -7.74 -6.53 14.33
CA THR A 161 -7.21 -7.14 13.10
C THR A 161 -6.25 -6.18 12.38
N GLY A 162 -6.62 -4.91 12.24
CA GLY A 162 -5.78 -3.88 11.62
C GLY A 162 -4.47 -3.64 12.36
N ASN A 163 -4.47 -3.62 13.69
CA ASN A 163 -3.25 -3.51 14.48
C ASN A 163 -2.33 -4.73 14.30
N LEU A 164 -2.88 -5.93 14.25
CA LEU A 164 -2.10 -7.16 13.99
C LEU A 164 -1.54 -7.17 12.57
N TYR A 165 -2.31 -6.70 11.59
CA TYR A 165 -1.85 -6.54 10.22
C TYR A 165 -0.69 -5.55 10.11
N LYS A 166 -0.79 -4.39 10.76
CA LYS A 166 0.32 -3.42 10.81
C LYS A 166 1.59 -4.02 11.38
N GLN A 167 1.49 -4.77 12.49
CA GLN A 167 2.64 -5.46 13.09
C GLN A 167 3.25 -6.51 12.15
N LEU A 168 2.40 -7.21 11.38
CA LEU A 168 2.86 -8.17 10.38
C LEU A 168 3.63 -7.48 9.26
N VAL A 169 3.07 -6.40 8.69
CA VAL A 169 3.73 -5.60 7.64
C VAL A 169 5.06 -5.03 8.12
N GLU A 170 5.12 -4.50 9.35
CA GLU A 170 6.36 -3.99 9.92
C GLU A 170 7.46 -5.07 10.01
N ARG A 171 7.09 -6.29 10.42
CA ARG A 171 8.03 -7.41 10.46
C ARG A 171 8.48 -7.84 9.06
N GLU A 172 7.58 -7.83 8.08
CA GLU A 172 7.93 -8.14 6.70
C GLU A 172 8.91 -7.13 6.12
N VAL A 173 8.67 -5.82 6.32
CA VAL A 173 9.58 -4.76 5.90
C VAL A 173 10.97 -4.94 6.54
N LYS A 174 11.03 -5.17 7.86
CA LYS A 174 12.29 -5.44 8.55
C LYS A 174 13.00 -6.69 8.03
N ALA A 175 12.27 -7.73 7.68
CA ALA A 175 12.84 -8.95 7.10
C ALA A 175 13.36 -8.73 5.68
N GLU A 176 12.70 -7.90 4.87
CA GLU A 176 13.16 -7.52 3.53
C GLU A 176 14.47 -6.73 3.58
N VAL A 177 14.59 -5.76 4.50
CA VAL A 177 15.84 -5.01 4.72
C VAL A 177 16.97 -5.94 5.13
N LYS A 178 16.75 -6.82 6.12
CA LYS A 178 17.77 -7.77 6.58
C LYS A 178 18.25 -8.70 5.45
N ARG A 179 17.34 -9.15 4.58
CA ARG A 179 17.70 -9.98 3.42
C ARG A 179 18.52 -9.20 2.39
N ALA A 180 18.12 -7.97 2.08
CA ALA A 180 18.86 -7.12 1.15
C ALA A 180 20.23 -6.76 1.69
N TRP A 181 20.33 -6.49 2.99
CA TRP A 181 21.59 -6.23 3.68
C TRP A 181 22.54 -7.42 3.61
N ALA A 182 22.06 -8.60 3.99
CA ALA A 182 22.87 -9.83 3.93
C ALA A 182 23.32 -10.14 2.49
N TYR A 183 22.45 -9.89 1.51
CA TYR A 183 22.78 -10.07 0.10
C TYR A 183 23.85 -9.09 -0.39
N TYR A 184 23.79 -7.83 0.04
CA TYR A 184 24.83 -6.84 -0.24
C TYR A 184 26.18 -7.29 0.33
N LEU A 185 26.23 -7.71 1.59
CA LEU A 185 27.46 -8.20 2.21
C LEU A 185 28.02 -9.43 1.49
N TYR A 186 27.17 -10.34 1.05
CA TYR A 186 27.57 -11.48 0.24
C TYR A 186 28.18 -11.04 -1.09
N ALA A 187 27.53 -10.16 -1.83
CA ALA A 187 28.02 -9.64 -3.12
C ALA A 187 29.36 -8.89 -2.96
N TRP A 188 29.50 -8.11 -1.89
CA TRP A 188 30.74 -7.40 -1.58
C TRP A 188 31.91 -8.36 -1.33
N ASN A 189 31.71 -9.38 -0.50
CA ASN A 189 32.73 -10.40 -0.21
C ASN A 189 33.06 -11.23 -1.46
N LEU A 190 32.08 -11.55 -2.29
CA LEU A 190 32.26 -12.26 -3.54
C LEU A 190 33.13 -11.46 -4.51
N LYS A 191 32.88 -10.16 -4.66
CA LYS A 191 33.70 -9.26 -5.46
C LYS A 191 35.14 -9.20 -4.93
N ASP A 192 35.34 -9.06 -3.61
CA ASP A 192 36.66 -9.01 -3.02
C ASP A 192 37.46 -10.30 -3.28
N MET A 193 36.80 -11.47 -3.12
CA MET A 193 37.39 -12.78 -3.44
C MET A 193 37.81 -12.85 -4.91
N TYR A 194 36.97 -12.50 -5.87
CA TYR A 194 37.31 -12.53 -7.29
C TYR A 194 38.35 -11.49 -7.66
N LYS A 195 38.42 -10.35 -7.00
CA LYS A 195 39.47 -9.35 -7.15
C LYS A 195 40.84 -9.93 -6.79
N GLN A 196 40.92 -10.64 -5.66
CA GLN A 196 42.15 -11.32 -5.23
C GLN A 196 42.55 -12.42 -6.22
N GLN A 197 41.60 -13.26 -6.65
CA GLN A 197 41.84 -14.32 -7.63
C GLN A 197 42.25 -13.78 -9.00
N SER A 198 41.61 -12.73 -9.51
CA SER A 198 41.95 -12.09 -10.77
C SER A 198 43.38 -11.50 -10.72
N THR A 199 43.74 -10.86 -9.60
CA THR A 199 45.07 -10.33 -9.40
C THR A 199 46.14 -11.44 -9.43
N LEU A 200 45.86 -12.60 -8.83
CA LEU A 200 46.76 -13.76 -8.86
C LEU A 200 46.83 -14.35 -10.26
N ALA A 201 45.71 -14.52 -10.96
CA ALA A 201 45.66 -15.03 -12.33
C ALA A 201 46.40 -14.12 -13.32
N ASP A 202 46.33 -12.80 -13.16
CA ASP A 202 47.11 -11.84 -13.96
C ASP A 202 48.62 -11.98 -13.72
N LYS A 203 49.06 -12.21 -12.48
CA LYS A 203 50.47 -12.50 -12.17
C LYS A 203 50.93 -13.82 -12.83
N MET A 204 50.07 -14.86 -12.76
CA MET A 204 50.34 -16.15 -13.43
C MET A 204 50.40 -16.02 -14.94
N GLN A 205 49.52 -15.20 -15.54
CA GLN A 205 49.54 -14.94 -16.99
C GLN A 205 50.87 -14.26 -17.43
N LYS A 206 51.30 -13.22 -16.68
CA LYS A 206 52.58 -12.54 -16.93
C LYS A 206 53.78 -13.50 -16.82
N ALA A 207 53.83 -14.32 -15.78
CA ALA A 207 54.87 -15.31 -15.58
C ALA A 207 54.86 -16.39 -16.68
N GLY A 208 53.67 -16.86 -17.09
CA GLY A 208 53.49 -17.81 -18.18
C GLY A 208 53.98 -17.28 -19.53
N GLU A 209 53.76 -15.98 -19.81
CA GLU A 209 54.27 -15.34 -21.03
C GLU A 209 55.79 -15.37 -21.08
N VAL A 210 56.47 -15.00 -19.97
CA VAL A 210 57.95 -15.01 -19.89
C VAL A 210 58.50 -16.44 -20.06
N ARG A 211 57.91 -17.44 -19.37
CA ARG A 211 58.34 -18.84 -19.47
C ARG A 211 58.14 -19.41 -20.87
N TYR A 212 57.08 -19.02 -21.56
CA TYR A 212 56.83 -19.41 -22.94
C TYR A 212 57.92 -18.85 -23.88
N GLN A 213 58.28 -17.57 -23.69
CA GLN A 213 59.38 -16.93 -24.47
C GLN A 213 60.74 -17.60 -24.21
N GLN A 214 60.94 -18.16 -23.01
CA GLN A 214 62.15 -18.93 -22.66
C GLN A 214 62.11 -20.39 -23.13
N GLY A 215 60.99 -20.85 -23.68
CA GLY A 215 60.78 -22.23 -24.13
C GLY A 215 60.47 -23.23 -22.99
N ASP A 216 60.20 -22.77 -21.78
CA ASP A 216 59.96 -23.59 -20.59
C ASP A 216 58.56 -24.19 -20.55
N ILE A 217 57.61 -23.62 -21.26
CA ILE A 217 56.24 -24.12 -21.35
C ILE A 217 55.75 -24.17 -22.80
N THR A 218 54.79 -25.02 -23.05
CA THR A 218 54.16 -25.22 -24.38
C THR A 218 53.14 -24.12 -24.68
N GLN A 219 52.81 -23.97 -25.98
CA GLN A 219 51.73 -23.06 -26.41
C GLN A 219 50.39 -23.40 -25.79
N LEU A 220 50.13 -24.70 -25.57
CA LEU A 220 48.88 -25.17 -24.91
C LEU A 220 48.81 -24.67 -23.47
N GLU A 221 49.88 -24.81 -22.70
CA GLU A 221 49.95 -24.35 -21.30
C GLU A 221 49.80 -22.83 -21.19
N LYS A 222 50.44 -22.06 -22.07
CA LYS A 222 50.25 -20.61 -22.18
C LYS A 222 48.77 -20.28 -22.46
N SER A 223 48.14 -20.96 -23.40
CA SER A 223 46.74 -20.74 -23.77
C SER A 223 45.80 -21.05 -22.58
N MET A 224 46.06 -22.15 -21.84
CA MET A 224 45.30 -22.48 -20.63
C MET A 224 45.41 -21.40 -19.55
N ILE A 225 46.63 -20.90 -19.28
CA ILE A 225 46.85 -19.83 -18.29
C ILE A 225 46.14 -18.56 -18.71
N THR A 226 46.18 -18.20 -20.00
CA THR A 226 45.48 -17.02 -20.54
C THR A 226 43.97 -17.13 -20.41
N THR A 227 43.42 -18.34 -20.67
CA THR A 227 41.99 -18.62 -20.55
C THR A 227 41.53 -18.48 -19.08
N ILE A 228 42.29 -19.02 -18.12
CA ILE A 228 42.01 -18.91 -16.70
C ILE A 228 42.00 -17.42 -16.26
N ALA A 229 43.00 -16.65 -16.72
CA ALA A 229 43.08 -15.23 -16.37
C ALA A 229 41.87 -14.45 -16.95
N SER A 230 41.45 -14.77 -18.16
CA SER A 230 40.29 -14.16 -18.80
C SER A 230 38.97 -14.53 -18.08
N ASP A 231 38.85 -15.79 -17.65
CA ASP A 231 37.68 -16.24 -16.86
C ASP A 231 37.59 -15.53 -15.50
N MET A 232 38.75 -15.38 -14.81
CA MET A 232 38.77 -14.66 -13.54
C MET A 232 38.43 -13.18 -13.67
N ARG A 233 38.84 -12.51 -14.73
CA ARG A 233 38.44 -11.12 -15.00
C ARG A 233 36.94 -11.02 -15.29
N ASN A 234 36.41 -11.95 -16.08
CA ASN A 234 34.97 -11.99 -16.36
C ASN A 234 34.13 -12.21 -15.06
N LYS A 235 34.56 -13.14 -14.20
CA LYS A 235 33.95 -13.36 -12.91
C LYS A 235 34.01 -12.13 -12.00
N LEU A 236 35.11 -11.42 -11.99
CA LEU A 236 35.26 -10.16 -11.27
C LEU A 236 34.29 -9.10 -11.80
N PHE A 237 34.16 -8.97 -13.12
CA PHE A 237 33.21 -8.05 -13.73
C PHE A 237 31.75 -8.39 -13.33
N GLN A 238 31.37 -9.67 -13.41
CA GLN A 238 30.05 -10.13 -13.01
C GLN A 238 29.77 -9.84 -11.52
N ALA A 239 30.76 -10.08 -10.66
CA ALA A 239 30.61 -9.79 -9.21
C ALA A 239 30.53 -8.29 -8.91
N ASP A 240 31.17 -7.44 -9.71
CA ASP A 240 31.05 -5.98 -9.60
C ASP A 240 29.65 -5.50 -9.97
N GLU A 241 29.09 -6.00 -11.07
CA GLU A 241 27.72 -5.68 -11.49
C GLU A 241 26.69 -6.20 -10.48
N GLU A 242 26.92 -7.39 -9.91
CA GLU A 242 26.05 -7.96 -8.86
C GLU A 242 26.05 -7.10 -7.59
N LEU A 243 27.22 -6.56 -7.20
CA LEU A 243 27.31 -5.64 -6.07
C LEU A 243 26.56 -4.33 -6.34
N LYS A 244 26.65 -3.76 -7.54
CA LYS A 244 25.88 -2.57 -7.92
C LYS A 244 24.39 -2.81 -7.85
N LEU A 245 23.93 -3.97 -8.34
CA LEU A 245 22.52 -4.37 -8.24
C LEU A 245 22.08 -4.53 -6.80
N ALA A 246 22.89 -5.16 -5.96
CA ALA A 246 22.61 -5.32 -4.52
C ALA A 246 22.53 -3.97 -3.80
N ALA A 247 23.41 -3.01 -4.13
CA ALA A 247 23.38 -1.65 -3.59
C ALA A 247 22.10 -0.91 -3.98
N THR A 248 21.74 -0.94 -5.27
CA THR A 248 20.50 -0.33 -5.77
C THR A 248 19.27 -0.93 -5.10
N ARG A 249 19.25 -2.26 -4.92
CA ARG A 249 18.15 -2.95 -4.23
C ARG A 249 18.04 -2.53 -2.77
N LEU A 250 19.16 -2.42 -2.07
CA LEU A 250 19.20 -1.97 -0.66
C LEU A 250 18.69 -0.53 -0.55
N GLN A 251 19.18 0.38 -1.40
CA GLN A 251 18.72 1.76 -1.49
C GLN A 251 17.20 1.84 -1.69
N TRP A 252 16.68 1.08 -2.64
CA TRP A 252 15.24 1.06 -2.95
C TRP A 252 14.38 0.56 -1.77
N ILE A 253 14.82 -0.51 -1.09
CA ILE A 253 14.10 -1.08 0.06
C ILE A 253 14.13 -0.14 1.27
N CYS A 254 15.21 0.63 1.44
CA CYS A 254 15.34 1.62 2.50
C CYS A 254 14.66 2.96 2.18
N TYR A 255 14.14 3.13 0.95
CA TYR A 255 13.57 4.40 0.44
C TYR A 255 14.54 5.56 0.59
N ALA A 256 15.83 5.31 0.36
CA ALA A 256 16.86 6.33 0.44
C ALA A 256 16.98 7.11 -0.88
N ASP A 257 17.05 8.43 -0.80
CA ASP A 257 17.22 9.30 -1.97
C ASP A 257 18.66 9.23 -2.53
N SER A 258 19.65 8.97 -1.68
CA SER A 258 21.07 8.82 -2.05
C SER A 258 21.55 7.38 -1.94
N PRO A 259 22.64 7.01 -2.67
CA PRO A 259 23.25 5.69 -2.56
C PRO A 259 23.70 5.41 -1.12
N ILE A 260 23.32 4.25 -0.60
CA ILE A 260 23.68 3.79 0.73
C ILE A 260 24.58 2.56 0.67
N VAL A 261 25.52 2.48 1.58
CA VAL A 261 26.39 1.31 1.75
C VAL A 261 26.46 0.92 3.23
N PRO A 262 26.55 -0.37 3.55
CA PRO A 262 26.83 -0.82 4.91
C PRO A 262 28.13 -0.25 5.46
N ASP A 263 28.12 0.21 6.70
CA ASP A 263 29.29 0.70 7.43
C ASP A 263 30.27 -0.43 7.81
N ASP A 264 29.72 -1.65 8.02
CA ASP A 264 30.50 -2.85 8.30
C ASP A 264 30.32 -3.85 7.14
N SER A 265 31.42 -4.27 6.54
CA SER A 265 31.48 -5.26 5.45
C SER A 265 31.64 -6.70 5.97
N SER A 266 31.77 -6.90 7.29
CA SER A 266 31.93 -8.22 7.88
C SER A 266 30.61 -9.01 7.84
N ILE A 267 30.70 -10.26 7.41
CA ILE A 267 29.57 -11.19 7.51
C ILE A 267 29.51 -11.66 8.95
N GLN A 268 28.60 -11.08 9.74
CA GLN A 268 28.31 -11.56 11.07
C GLN A 268 27.43 -12.81 10.99
N LEU A 269 27.89 -13.91 11.57
CA LEU A 269 27.06 -15.09 11.80
C LEU A 269 26.09 -14.75 12.92
N TYR A 270 24.86 -14.42 12.57
CA TYR A 270 23.82 -14.24 13.58
C TYR A 270 23.52 -15.59 14.25
N PRO A 271 23.46 -15.63 15.59
CA PRO A 271 22.99 -16.82 16.28
C PRO A 271 21.58 -17.10 15.79
N ILE A 272 21.38 -18.30 15.25
CA ILE A 272 20.06 -18.71 14.75
C ILE A 272 19.23 -18.98 16.00
N ASP A 273 18.42 -18.01 16.38
CA ASP A 273 17.41 -18.21 17.39
C ASP A 273 16.41 -19.25 16.88
N THR A 274 16.50 -20.45 17.40
CA THR A 274 15.62 -21.55 17.04
C THR A 274 14.20 -21.37 17.59
N ASP A 275 14.01 -20.37 18.46
CA ASP A 275 12.69 -20.04 19.01
C ASP A 275 11.86 -19.20 18.04
N THR A 276 11.45 -19.85 16.94
CA THR A 276 10.55 -19.28 15.91
C THR A 276 9.09 -19.23 16.36
N ALA A 277 8.77 -19.61 17.60
CA ALA A 277 7.41 -19.63 18.12
C ALA A 277 6.77 -18.24 18.06
N SER A 278 7.52 -17.19 18.42
CA SER A 278 7.02 -15.81 18.44
C SER A 278 6.67 -15.23 17.05
N VAL A 279 7.38 -15.64 15.99
CA VAL A 279 7.13 -15.16 14.62
C VAL A 279 5.86 -15.77 14.04
N SER A 280 5.65 -17.07 14.29
CA SER A 280 4.45 -17.79 13.90
C SER A 280 3.22 -17.27 14.65
N GLU A 281 3.38 -16.82 15.88
CA GLU A 281 2.27 -16.39 16.75
C GLU A 281 1.54 -15.15 16.23
N ILE A 282 2.26 -14.09 15.81
CA ILE A 282 1.60 -12.88 15.28
C ILE A 282 0.81 -13.18 14.02
N HIS A 283 1.36 -13.98 13.12
CA HIS A 283 0.67 -14.37 11.90
C HIS A 283 -0.59 -15.19 12.23
N MET A 284 -0.47 -16.13 13.14
CA MET A 284 -1.61 -16.93 13.62
C MET A 284 -2.67 -16.08 14.33
N ASN A 285 -2.26 -15.11 15.13
CA ASN A 285 -3.18 -14.18 15.80
C ASN A 285 -3.92 -13.29 14.79
N TYR A 286 -3.23 -12.83 13.75
CA TYR A 286 -3.86 -12.10 12.64
C TYR A 286 -4.92 -12.97 11.93
N LEU A 287 -4.58 -14.20 11.56
CA LEU A 287 -5.51 -15.12 10.90
C LEU A 287 -6.74 -15.43 11.78
N ARG A 288 -6.53 -15.68 13.07
CA ARG A 288 -7.61 -15.90 14.03
C ARG A 288 -8.50 -14.65 14.19
N SER A 289 -7.90 -13.47 14.18
CA SER A 289 -8.66 -12.22 14.30
C SER A 289 -9.61 -11.98 13.13
N GLN A 290 -9.23 -12.38 11.91
CA GLN A 290 -10.10 -12.32 10.73
C GLN A 290 -11.36 -13.19 10.89
N VAL A 291 -11.22 -14.39 11.46
CA VAL A 291 -12.38 -15.26 11.76
C VAL A 291 -13.30 -14.62 12.79
N LEU A 292 -12.72 -14.00 13.84
CA LEU A 292 -13.52 -13.29 14.86
C LEU A 292 -14.27 -12.09 14.29
N GLU A 293 -13.66 -11.37 13.33
CA GLU A 293 -14.31 -10.28 12.61
C GLU A 293 -15.52 -10.79 11.80
N LYS A 294 -15.36 -11.87 11.02
CA LYS A 294 -16.48 -12.48 10.28
C LYS A 294 -17.60 -13.01 11.21
N ARG A 295 -17.21 -13.51 12.38
CA ARG A 295 -18.19 -13.89 13.43
C ARG A 295 -18.96 -12.67 13.96
N ALA A 296 -18.28 -11.54 14.15
CA ALA A 296 -18.96 -10.30 14.56
C ALA A 296 -19.91 -9.80 13.47
N THR A 297 -19.55 -9.87 12.19
CA THR A 297 -20.43 -9.56 11.06
C THR A 297 -21.67 -10.46 11.06
N LEU A 298 -21.51 -11.76 11.28
CA LEU A 298 -22.64 -12.70 11.41
C LEU A 298 -23.59 -12.28 12.55
N ASN A 299 -23.06 -11.82 13.67
CA ASN A 299 -23.87 -11.37 14.79
C ASN A 299 -24.65 -10.09 14.48
N ILE A 300 -24.10 -9.17 13.66
CA ILE A 300 -24.86 -8.02 13.15
C ILE A 300 -26.04 -8.49 12.28
N GLU A 301 -25.81 -9.42 11.35
CA GLU A 301 -26.91 -9.92 10.52
C GLU A 301 -28.00 -10.62 11.36
N ARG A 302 -27.63 -11.27 12.44
CA ARG A 302 -28.60 -11.83 13.41
C ARG A 302 -29.37 -10.75 14.17
N SER A 303 -28.69 -9.64 14.52
CA SER A 303 -29.33 -8.55 15.27
C SER A 303 -30.43 -7.84 14.48
N ARG A 304 -30.42 -7.94 13.15
CA ARG A 304 -31.48 -7.36 12.29
C ARG A 304 -32.85 -8.06 12.40
N PHE A 305 -32.96 -9.13 13.16
CA PHE A 305 -34.23 -9.70 13.53
C PHE A 305 -34.90 -8.98 14.70
N PHE A 306 -34.17 -8.16 15.44
CA PHE A 306 -34.73 -7.39 16.54
C PHE A 306 -35.60 -6.25 16.02
N PRO A 307 -36.65 -5.86 16.78
CA PRO A 307 -37.51 -4.76 16.38
C PRO A 307 -36.74 -3.44 16.28
N GLU A 308 -37.19 -2.62 15.35
CA GLU A 308 -36.72 -1.23 15.19
C GLU A 308 -37.78 -0.32 15.83
N PHE A 309 -37.31 0.76 16.46
CA PHE A 309 -38.14 1.72 17.15
C PHE A 309 -38.12 3.05 16.40
N SER A 310 -39.29 3.71 16.37
CA SER A 310 -39.43 5.05 15.84
C SER A 310 -40.26 5.92 16.80
N VAL A 311 -39.99 7.21 16.79
CA VAL A 311 -40.74 8.23 17.51
C VAL A 311 -41.20 9.27 16.52
N GLY A 312 -42.45 9.66 16.57
CA GLY A 312 -43.01 10.69 15.73
C GLY A 312 -43.79 11.74 16.52
N TYR A 313 -43.80 12.93 15.95
CA TYR A 313 -44.66 14.01 16.40
C TYR A 313 -45.48 14.51 15.22
N VAL A 314 -46.78 14.61 15.43
CA VAL A 314 -47.74 15.01 14.40
C VAL A 314 -48.56 16.17 14.92
N ARG A 315 -48.61 17.24 14.15
CA ARG A 315 -49.47 18.40 14.40
C ARG A 315 -50.47 18.54 13.27
N GLN A 316 -51.75 18.49 13.65
CA GLN A 316 -52.87 18.54 12.72
C GLN A 316 -53.71 19.79 12.95
N ASN A 317 -54.15 20.39 11.85
CA ASN A 317 -55.24 21.39 11.85
C ASN A 317 -56.40 20.81 11.06
N ILE A 318 -57.37 20.29 11.73
CA ILE A 318 -58.56 19.68 11.16
C ILE A 318 -59.73 20.62 11.52
N LEU A 319 -60.20 21.37 10.53
CA LEU A 319 -61.26 22.37 10.79
C LEU A 319 -62.56 21.71 11.28
N PRO A 320 -63.19 22.26 12.35
CA PRO A 320 -62.94 23.58 12.94
C PRO A 320 -61.77 23.66 13.94
N ASP A 321 -61.22 22.51 14.38
CA ASP A 321 -60.19 22.46 15.41
C ASP A 321 -58.80 22.70 14.82
N LYS A 322 -57.95 23.43 15.57
CA LYS A 322 -56.60 23.74 15.18
C LYS A 322 -55.61 23.36 16.28
N GLY A 323 -54.38 23.00 15.87
CA GLY A 323 -53.30 22.73 16.82
C GLY A 323 -53.49 21.44 17.61
N LEU A 324 -54.00 20.40 16.98
CA LEU A 324 -54.10 19.05 17.57
C LEU A 324 -52.70 18.41 17.50
N ASP A 325 -52.12 18.21 18.67
CA ASP A 325 -50.78 17.63 18.79
C ASP A 325 -50.86 16.17 19.26
N SER A 326 -50.09 15.28 18.61
CA SER A 326 -50.01 13.87 18.99
C SER A 326 -48.59 13.35 18.91
N TRP A 327 -48.25 12.42 19.82
CA TRP A 327 -47.00 11.68 19.80
C TRP A 327 -47.26 10.26 19.31
N MET A 328 -46.36 9.75 18.50
CA MET A 328 -46.42 8.41 17.95
C MET A 328 -45.16 7.64 18.32
N ILE A 329 -45.34 6.43 18.86
CA ILE A 329 -44.27 5.48 19.07
C ILE A 329 -44.54 4.30 18.13
N GLY A 330 -43.59 4.04 17.24
CA GLY A 330 -43.67 2.94 16.28
C GLY A 330 -42.71 1.83 16.64
N VAL A 331 -43.13 0.59 16.43
CA VAL A 331 -42.27 -0.60 16.50
C VAL A 331 -42.48 -1.36 15.22
N SER A 332 -41.38 -1.58 14.50
CA SER A 332 -41.37 -2.32 13.23
C SER A 332 -40.59 -3.62 13.35
N PHE A 333 -41.13 -4.69 12.78
CA PHE A 333 -40.42 -5.98 12.68
C PHE A 333 -40.42 -6.46 11.24
N PRO A 334 -39.34 -7.16 10.81
CA PRO A 334 -39.31 -7.79 9.50
C PRO A 334 -40.28 -8.96 9.46
N ILE A 335 -41.46 -8.79 8.84
CA ILE A 335 -42.45 -9.87 8.66
C ILE A 335 -41.92 -10.90 7.64
N TRP A 336 -41.17 -10.45 6.65
CA TRP A 336 -40.58 -11.31 5.64
C TRP A 336 -39.19 -11.80 6.07
N PHE A 337 -39.14 -12.97 6.70
CA PHE A 337 -37.92 -13.54 7.27
C PHE A 337 -36.98 -14.17 6.24
N LEU A 338 -37.46 -14.49 5.04
CA LEU A 338 -36.66 -15.18 4.00
C LEU A 338 -35.44 -14.40 3.57
N PRO A 339 -35.49 -13.09 3.22
CA PRO A 339 -34.31 -12.34 2.84
C PRO A 339 -33.28 -12.25 3.97
N GLN A 340 -33.73 -12.04 5.20
CA GLN A 340 -32.83 -11.93 6.35
C GLN A 340 -32.18 -13.28 6.71
N ARG A 341 -32.91 -14.39 6.61
CA ARG A 341 -32.36 -15.75 6.73
C ARG A 341 -31.27 -16.02 5.68
N SER A 342 -31.48 -15.55 4.44
CA SER A 342 -30.49 -15.68 3.38
C SER A 342 -29.21 -14.91 3.71
N LYS A 343 -29.31 -13.65 4.19
CA LYS A 343 -28.14 -12.84 4.61
C LYS A 343 -27.38 -13.50 5.76
N ILE A 344 -28.06 -14.04 6.75
CA ILE A 344 -27.42 -14.79 7.86
C ILE A 344 -26.70 -16.03 7.32
N ARG A 345 -27.32 -16.77 6.38
CA ARG A 345 -26.70 -17.94 5.77
C ARG A 345 -25.45 -17.56 4.98
N GLN A 346 -25.50 -16.46 4.22
CA GLN A 346 -24.33 -15.92 3.50
C GLN A 346 -23.20 -15.54 4.46
N ALA A 347 -23.51 -14.77 5.52
CA ALA A 347 -22.51 -14.38 6.52
C ALA A 347 -21.92 -15.61 7.25
N LYS A 348 -22.72 -16.66 7.48
CA LYS A 348 -22.27 -17.92 8.04
C LYS A 348 -21.31 -18.65 7.09
N PHE A 349 -21.60 -18.70 5.81
CA PHE A 349 -20.72 -19.32 4.82
C PHE A 349 -19.42 -18.52 4.64
N GLU A 350 -19.46 -17.19 4.66
CA GLU A 350 -18.25 -16.37 4.64
C GLU A 350 -17.37 -16.59 5.88
N MET A 351 -17.98 -16.76 7.06
CA MET A 351 -17.23 -17.13 8.26
C MET A 351 -16.55 -18.50 8.12
N TYR A 352 -17.26 -19.51 7.65
CA TYR A 352 -16.71 -20.85 7.44
C TYR A 352 -15.61 -20.85 6.37
N LYS A 353 -15.80 -20.13 5.26
CA LYS A 353 -14.81 -19.96 4.22
C LYS A 353 -13.52 -19.35 4.79
N THR A 354 -13.65 -18.26 5.57
CA THR A 354 -12.51 -17.63 6.22
C THR A 354 -11.82 -18.56 7.21
N GLN A 355 -12.58 -19.37 7.96
CA GLN A 355 -12.02 -20.36 8.86
C GLN A 355 -11.21 -21.43 8.11
N THR A 356 -11.76 -21.98 7.04
CA THR A 356 -11.07 -23.00 6.20
C THR A 356 -9.79 -22.40 5.57
N GLN A 357 -9.87 -21.14 5.09
CA GLN A 357 -8.69 -20.43 4.56
C GLN A 357 -7.62 -20.23 5.64
N THR A 358 -8.02 -19.86 6.86
CA THR A 358 -7.12 -19.72 8.01
C THR A 358 -6.42 -21.04 8.34
N GLU A 359 -7.16 -22.15 8.35
CA GLU A 359 -6.60 -23.48 8.62
C GLU A 359 -5.61 -23.91 7.52
N ALA A 360 -5.93 -23.62 6.24
CA ALA A 360 -5.05 -23.91 5.12
C ALA A 360 -3.75 -23.09 5.20
N GLN A 361 -3.85 -21.78 5.45
CA GLN A 361 -2.70 -20.89 5.61
C GLN A 361 -1.84 -21.26 6.84
N ALA A 362 -2.47 -21.69 7.94
CA ALA A 362 -1.76 -22.17 9.11
C ALA A 362 -0.89 -23.41 8.81
N ARG A 363 -1.43 -24.35 8.02
CA ARG A 363 -0.69 -25.54 7.58
C ARG A 363 0.47 -25.17 6.64
N GLU A 364 0.22 -24.28 5.67
CA GLU A 364 1.24 -23.77 4.75
C GLU A 364 2.37 -23.08 5.52
N LEU A 365 2.04 -22.22 6.50
CA LEU A 365 3.01 -21.56 7.34
C LEU A 365 3.86 -22.54 8.14
N SER A 366 3.23 -23.59 8.71
CA SER A 366 3.95 -24.63 9.47
C SER A 366 4.92 -25.41 8.58
N LEU A 367 4.51 -25.75 7.35
CA LEU A 367 5.38 -26.37 6.36
C LEU A 367 6.57 -25.47 6.02
N LYS A 368 6.31 -24.21 5.69
CA LYS A 368 7.36 -23.24 5.34
C LYS A 368 8.37 -23.02 6.47
N VAL A 369 7.91 -23.00 7.72
CA VAL A 369 8.79 -22.94 8.91
C VAL A 369 9.66 -24.18 8.98
N SER A 370 9.12 -25.37 8.76
CA SER A 370 9.89 -26.62 8.78
C SER A 370 10.94 -26.70 7.66
N GLU A 371 10.60 -26.24 6.45
CA GLU A 371 11.51 -26.16 5.30
C GLU A 371 12.65 -25.18 5.57
N LEU A 372 12.35 -24.01 6.13
CA LEU A 372 13.36 -23.01 6.48
C LEU A 372 14.31 -23.53 7.56
N ARG A 373 13.79 -24.21 8.59
CA ARG A 373 14.62 -24.86 9.63
C ARG A 373 15.55 -25.91 9.05
N ALA A 374 15.04 -26.75 8.15
CA ALA A 374 15.86 -27.76 7.47
C ALA A 374 16.97 -27.12 6.60
N SER A 375 16.62 -26.05 5.88
CA SER A 375 17.58 -25.28 5.07
C SER A 375 18.66 -24.63 5.91
N ILE A 376 18.29 -23.98 7.02
CA ILE A 376 19.23 -23.38 7.97
C ILE A 376 20.20 -24.46 8.53
N ARG A 377 19.68 -25.62 8.96
CA ARG A 377 20.52 -26.71 9.47
C ARG A 377 21.51 -27.17 8.40
N ARG A 378 21.04 -27.40 7.17
CA ARG A 378 21.90 -27.80 6.05
C ARG A 378 23.02 -26.80 5.78
N TYR A 379 22.73 -25.50 5.75
CA TYR A 379 23.75 -24.48 5.53
C TYR A 379 24.71 -24.33 6.73
N ALA A 380 24.21 -24.43 7.95
CA ALA A 380 25.03 -24.40 9.16
C ALA A 380 26.02 -25.56 9.23
N GLU A 381 25.61 -26.74 8.77
CA GLU A 381 26.53 -27.88 8.66
C GLU A 381 27.56 -27.69 7.53
N SER A 382 27.15 -27.17 6.38
CA SER A 382 28.09 -26.94 5.26
C SER A 382 29.14 -25.88 5.52
N ILE A 383 28.95 -25.00 6.49
CA ILE A 383 29.95 -23.98 6.90
C ILE A 383 30.99 -24.61 7.86
N ARG A 384 30.65 -25.73 8.52
CA ARG A 384 31.58 -26.41 9.44
C ARG A 384 32.62 -27.30 8.74
N PHE A 385 32.37 -27.63 7.46
CA PHE A 385 33.29 -28.36 6.60
C PHE A 385 34.09 -27.40 5.71
#